data_44a2988db851c7effd1146c56137f684
#
_entry.id   44a2988db851c7effd1146c56137f684
#
_cell.length_a   1.000
_cell.length_b   1.000
_cell.length_c   1.000
_cell.angle_alpha   90.00
_cell.angle_beta   90.00
_cell.angle_gamma   90.00
#
_symmetry.space_group_name_H-M   'P 1'
#
loop_
_entity.id
_entity.type
_entity.pdbx_description
1 polymer ?
#
loop_
_entity_poly.entity_id
_entity_poly.type
_entity_poly.pdbx_seq_one_letter_code
_entity_poly.pdbx_strand_id
1 'polypeptide(L)'
;MATVKKTFMTRVLILGILFFSIISCKSQDKKEKLIIKKDSMEYFNKEYYANLKIDPSVNMKVLPNGDHVVINEFIEPTKETILDIHKKNSPFIDYFVYYGNSRIKAIGSLFYNIPSNIQKEFDQSGNLIKETDYEKNYKFSIEDLCRLIKTDYDIDLMVPSNSNIERGIQYYVNRSKIEFYPGFAPYIYEVNLYIQDGGGAKAIVINGNTGEILFEEYKSGFATETLPQNKRIRISTKEEFIKKNK
;
A
#
# COMPACT_ATOMS: atom_id res chain seq x y z
N MET A 1 46.51 -31.53 48.03
CA MET A 1 46.13 -30.12 47.78
C MET A 1 46.29 -29.64 46.33
N ALA A 2 46.75 -30.46 45.43
CA ALA A 2 47.05 -30.08 44.01
C ALA A 2 45.91 -30.39 43.02
N THR A 3 44.97 -31.27 43.35
CA THR A 3 43.89 -31.74 42.41
C THR A 3 42.70 -30.76 42.31
N VAL A 4 42.44 -29.98 43.37
CA VAL A 4 41.30 -29.03 43.37
C VAL A 4 41.57 -27.77 42.54
N LYS A 5 42.83 -27.32 42.45
CA LYS A 5 43.20 -26.14 41.63
C LYS A 5 43.09 -26.38 40.13
N LYS A 6 43.31 -27.62 39.65
CA LYS A 6 43.26 -27.95 38.25
C LYS A 6 41.83 -27.98 37.68
N THR A 7 40.86 -28.42 38.47
CA THR A 7 39.45 -28.46 38.09
C THR A 7 38.81 -27.08 38.05
N PHE A 8 39.25 -26.14 38.88
CA PHE A 8 38.75 -24.78 38.90
C PHE A 8 39.24 -23.98 37.69
N MET A 9 40.51 -24.12 37.29
CA MET A 9 41.02 -23.43 36.09
C MET A 9 40.38 -23.94 34.79
N THR A 10 40.09 -25.23 34.70
CA THR A 10 39.43 -25.78 33.49
C THR A 10 37.99 -25.32 33.37
N ARG A 11 37.25 -25.14 34.48
CA ARG A 11 35.90 -24.62 34.47
C ARG A 11 35.81 -23.12 34.13
N VAL A 12 36.76 -22.31 34.57
CA VAL A 12 36.85 -20.90 34.20
C VAL A 12 37.22 -20.71 32.74
N LEU A 13 38.06 -21.58 32.17
CA LEU A 13 38.43 -21.53 30.75
C LEU A 13 37.25 -21.92 29.84
N ILE A 14 36.44 -22.91 30.23
CA ILE A 14 35.26 -23.34 29.46
C ILE A 14 34.15 -22.27 29.52
N LEU A 15 33.98 -21.60 30.68
CA LEU A 15 33.03 -20.47 30.78
C LEU A 15 33.49 -19.25 29.94
N GLY A 16 34.80 -18.99 29.85
CA GLY A 16 35.33 -17.90 29.02
C GLY A 16 35.13 -18.15 27.53
N ILE A 17 35.23 -19.39 27.05
CA ILE A 17 35.04 -19.77 25.65
C ILE A 17 33.53 -19.72 25.28
N LEU A 18 32.64 -20.09 26.19
CA LEU A 18 31.19 -19.98 25.98
C LEU A 18 30.71 -18.51 25.92
N PHE A 19 31.36 -17.58 26.63
CA PHE A 19 31.01 -16.17 26.56
C PHE A 19 31.49 -15.47 25.28
N PHE A 20 32.59 -15.96 24.66
CA PHE A 20 33.08 -15.40 23.39
C PHE A 20 32.32 -15.88 22.17
N SER A 21 31.61 -17.00 22.24
CA SER A 21 30.82 -17.53 21.12
C SER A 21 29.45 -16.86 20.98
N ILE A 22 28.99 -16.05 21.95
CA ILE A 22 27.70 -15.34 21.89
C ILE A 22 27.83 -13.92 21.26
N ILE A 23 29.06 -13.41 21.12
CA ILE A 23 29.32 -12.07 20.57
C ILE A 23 29.50 -12.09 19.04
N SER A 24 29.62 -13.27 18.41
CA SER A 24 29.94 -13.39 16.98
C SER A 24 28.76 -13.64 16.05
N CYS A 25 27.51 -13.47 16.51
CA CYS A 25 26.31 -13.54 15.62
C CYS A 25 25.43 -12.29 15.73
N LYS A 26 26.02 -11.10 15.73
CA LYS A 26 25.41 -9.92 15.14
C LYS A 26 25.90 -9.83 13.71
N SER A 27 25.44 -10.79 12.88
CA SER A 27 25.42 -10.64 11.45
C SER A 27 24.71 -9.33 11.16
N GLN A 28 25.48 -8.45 10.58
CA GLN A 28 25.09 -7.20 9.99
C GLN A 28 24.04 -7.45 8.90
N ASP A 29 22.78 -7.63 9.26
CA ASP A 29 21.69 -7.12 8.45
C ASP A 29 21.68 -5.58 8.63
N LYS A 30 22.72 -4.94 8.13
CA LYS A 30 22.61 -3.62 7.55
C LYS A 30 21.77 -3.77 6.28
N LYS A 31 20.48 -4.03 6.42
CA LYS A 31 19.50 -3.37 5.58
C LYS A 31 19.86 -1.88 5.74
N GLU A 32 20.59 -1.36 4.79
CA GLU A 32 20.51 0.03 4.46
C GLU A 32 19.01 0.28 4.15
N LYS A 33 18.21 0.47 5.20
CA LYS A 33 17.09 1.35 5.09
C LYS A 33 17.73 2.59 4.50
N LEU A 34 17.50 2.80 3.21
CA LEU A 34 17.63 4.12 2.62
C LEU A 34 16.62 4.95 3.41
N ILE A 35 17.06 5.38 4.60
CA ILE A 35 16.42 6.45 5.30
C ILE A 35 16.71 7.61 4.36
N ILE A 36 15.78 7.85 3.43
CA ILE A 36 15.65 9.17 2.86
C ILE A 36 15.50 10.00 4.12
N LYS A 37 16.60 10.62 4.54
CA LYS A 37 16.66 11.37 5.79
C LYS A 37 15.47 12.32 5.71
N LYS A 38 14.65 12.33 6.76
CA LYS A 38 13.47 13.21 6.87
C LYS A 38 13.79 14.64 6.43
N ASP A 39 15.01 15.07 6.64
CA ASP A 39 15.60 16.36 6.22
C ASP A 39 15.81 16.49 4.70
N SER A 40 15.92 15.38 3.94
CA SER A 40 16.17 15.43 2.49
C SER A 40 14.88 15.53 1.65
N MET A 41 13.70 15.34 2.26
CA MET A 41 12.41 15.50 1.58
C MET A 41 11.74 16.84 1.86
N GLU A 42 12.31 17.68 2.71
CA GLU A 42 11.80 19.02 2.97
C GLU A 42 11.86 19.91 1.72
N TYR A 43 12.82 19.62 0.83
CA TYR A 43 13.00 20.33 -0.44
C TYR A 43 13.12 19.37 -1.60
N PHE A 44 12.50 19.72 -2.72
CA PHE A 44 12.64 18.98 -3.98
C PHE A 44 14.05 19.17 -4.56
N ASN A 45 14.77 18.05 -4.71
CA ASN A 45 16.10 18.05 -5.31
C ASN A 45 16.02 17.65 -6.80
N LYS A 46 15.80 18.63 -7.66
CA LYS A 46 15.66 18.43 -9.10
C LYS A 46 16.87 17.74 -9.74
N GLU A 47 18.07 18.08 -9.33
CA GLU A 47 19.32 17.53 -9.85
C GLU A 47 19.45 16.02 -9.52
N TYR A 48 19.14 15.65 -8.28
CA TYR A 48 19.15 14.25 -7.86
C TYR A 48 18.21 13.41 -8.74
N TYR A 49 16.98 13.84 -8.88
CA TYR A 49 15.99 13.10 -9.67
C TYR A 49 16.28 13.15 -11.18
N ALA A 50 16.89 14.23 -11.69
CA ALA A 50 17.29 14.31 -13.09
C ALA A 50 18.32 13.24 -13.46
N ASN A 51 19.24 12.93 -12.55
CA ASN A 51 20.34 11.97 -12.75
C ASN A 51 19.96 10.50 -12.52
N LEU A 52 18.73 10.19 -12.11
CA LEU A 52 18.28 8.80 -11.96
C LEU A 52 18.20 8.10 -13.33
N LYS A 53 18.52 6.81 -13.31
CA LYS A 53 18.34 5.93 -14.49
C LYS A 53 16.86 5.77 -14.81
N ILE A 54 16.57 5.57 -16.09
CA ILE A 54 15.23 5.25 -16.58
C ILE A 54 15.13 3.74 -16.76
N ASP A 55 14.06 3.14 -16.26
CA ASP A 55 13.66 1.77 -16.60
C ASP A 55 12.94 1.79 -17.95
N PRO A 56 13.52 1.21 -19.01
CA PRO A 56 12.93 1.27 -20.34
C PRO A 56 11.61 0.46 -20.46
N SER A 57 11.36 -0.47 -19.56
CA SER A 57 10.15 -1.30 -19.60
C SER A 57 8.88 -0.54 -19.21
N VAL A 58 9.02 0.47 -18.34
CA VAL A 58 7.91 1.28 -17.85
C VAL A 58 8.09 2.78 -18.11
N ASN A 59 9.23 3.18 -18.68
CA ASN A 59 9.60 4.57 -18.96
C ASN A 59 9.56 5.47 -17.71
N MET A 60 9.94 4.94 -16.55
CA MET A 60 9.99 5.66 -15.28
C MET A 60 11.43 5.71 -14.75
N LYS A 61 11.73 6.73 -13.95
CA LYS A 61 13.00 6.81 -13.24
C LYS A 61 13.03 5.80 -12.08
N VAL A 62 14.21 5.26 -11.77
CA VAL A 62 14.38 4.21 -10.74
C VAL A 62 15.27 4.70 -9.62
N LEU A 63 14.77 4.59 -8.39
CA LEU A 63 15.54 4.81 -7.18
C LEU A 63 16.52 3.65 -6.92
N PRO A 64 17.58 3.86 -6.12
CA PRO A 64 18.54 2.79 -5.79
C PRO A 64 17.93 1.55 -5.12
N ASN A 65 16.78 1.69 -4.45
CA ASN A 65 16.04 0.58 -3.83
C ASN A 65 15.12 -0.15 -4.82
N GLY A 66 15.04 0.31 -6.07
CA GLY A 66 14.23 -0.29 -7.12
C GLY A 66 12.80 0.26 -7.22
N ASP A 67 12.42 1.25 -6.41
CA ASP A 67 11.13 1.94 -6.55
C ASP A 67 11.16 2.84 -7.80
N HIS A 68 10.01 2.99 -8.46
CA HIS A 68 9.86 3.86 -9.62
C HIS A 68 9.40 5.25 -9.23
N VAL A 69 9.86 6.26 -9.96
CA VAL A 69 9.55 7.67 -9.69
C VAL A 69 8.92 8.33 -10.90
N VAL A 70 7.79 8.98 -10.67
CA VAL A 70 7.13 9.88 -11.62
C VAL A 70 7.21 11.30 -11.09
N ILE A 71 7.58 12.25 -11.95
CA ILE A 71 7.69 13.67 -11.61
C ILE A 71 6.81 14.46 -12.55
N ASN A 72 5.87 15.19 -12.00
CA ASN A 72 4.97 16.07 -12.74
C ASN A 72 5.24 17.51 -12.31
N GLU A 73 5.78 18.33 -13.21
CA GLU A 73 6.02 19.75 -12.97
C GLU A 73 4.87 20.55 -13.60
N PHE A 74 4.15 21.33 -12.79
CA PHE A 74 3.08 22.22 -13.23
C PHE A 74 3.64 23.66 -13.32
N ILE A 75 3.61 24.23 -14.54
CA ILE A 75 4.23 25.54 -14.79
C ILE A 75 3.32 26.68 -14.30
N GLU A 76 2.02 26.62 -14.60
CA GLU A 76 1.03 27.63 -14.24
C GLU A 76 -0.34 26.95 -13.97
N PRO A 77 -1.18 27.49 -13.08
CA PRO A 77 -0.97 28.68 -12.23
C PRO A 77 -0.19 28.40 -10.93
N THR A 78 -0.05 27.11 -10.53
CA THR A 78 0.41 26.73 -9.18
C THR A 78 1.92 26.64 -9.04
N LYS A 79 2.65 26.43 -10.13
CA LYS A 79 4.11 26.17 -10.13
C LYS A 79 4.50 25.05 -9.15
N GLU A 80 3.72 23.99 -9.09
CA GLU A 80 3.93 22.89 -8.17
C GLU A 80 4.69 21.75 -8.85
N THR A 81 5.42 20.98 -8.04
CA THR A 81 6.01 19.72 -8.47
C THR A 81 5.39 18.60 -7.66
N ILE A 82 4.84 17.58 -8.34
CA ILE A 82 4.35 16.36 -7.72
C ILE A 82 5.35 15.24 -8.00
N LEU A 83 5.77 14.58 -6.93
CA LEU A 83 6.66 13.43 -6.97
C LEU A 83 5.89 12.22 -6.45
N ASP A 84 5.67 11.23 -7.32
CA ASP A 84 5.06 9.95 -6.97
C ASP A 84 6.13 8.87 -6.92
N ILE A 85 6.23 8.16 -5.81
CA ILE A 85 7.14 7.03 -5.62
C ILE A 85 6.31 5.76 -5.59
N HIS A 86 6.34 5.03 -6.69
CA HIS A 86 5.71 3.73 -6.85
C HIS A 86 6.60 2.65 -6.26
N LYS A 87 6.18 2.04 -5.18
CA LYS A 87 6.94 0.98 -4.51
C LYS A 87 7.02 -0.26 -5.38
N LYS A 88 8.22 -0.81 -5.50
CA LYS A 88 8.47 -1.99 -6.31
C LYS A 88 7.56 -3.15 -5.88
N ASN A 89 6.87 -3.76 -6.85
CA ASN A 89 5.96 -4.89 -6.66
C ASN A 89 4.87 -4.62 -5.58
N SER A 90 4.37 -3.39 -5.50
CA SER A 90 3.40 -2.99 -4.49
C SER A 90 2.39 -2.01 -5.10
N PRO A 91 1.12 -2.04 -4.68
CA PRO A 91 0.11 -1.07 -5.09
C PRO A 91 0.22 0.27 -4.34
N PHE A 92 1.16 0.38 -3.40
CA PHE A 92 1.33 1.61 -2.63
C PHE A 92 2.20 2.62 -3.38
N ILE A 93 1.76 3.88 -3.32
CA ILE A 93 2.44 5.04 -3.89
C ILE A 93 2.61 6.05 -2.76
N ASP A 94 3.84 6.48 -2.47
CA ASP A 94 4.07 7.64 -1.63
C ASP A 94 4.14 8.87 -2.52
N TYR A 95 3.38 9.92 -2.21
CA TYR A 95 3.41 11.16 -2.98
C TYR A 95 3.87 12.35 -2.14
N PHE A 96 4.54 13.26 -2.83
CA PHE A 96 5.05 14.50 -2.27
C PHE A 96 4.68 15.63 -3.21
N VAL A 97 4.10 16.68 -2.66
CA VAL A 97 3.79 17.90 -3.42
C VAL A 97 4.71 18.99 -2.93
N TYR A 98 5.31 19.71 -3.84
CA TYR A 98 6.22 20.83 -3.55
C TYR A 98 5.68 22.12 -4.13
N TYR A 99 5.86 23.22 -3.39
CA TYR A 99 5.65 24.58 -3.90
C TYR A 99 6.67 24.93 -4.98
N GLY A 100 6.42 25.99 -5.74
CA GLY A 100 7.35 26.51 -6.75
C GLY A 100 8.72 26.94 -6.21
N ASN A 101 8.85 27.16 -4.92
CA ASN A 101 10.14 27.39 -4.23
C ASN A 101 10.81 26.07 -3.79
N SER A 102 10.37 24.95 -4.32
CA SER A 102 10.84 23.58 -4.00
C SER A 102 10.58 23.11 -2.56
N ARG A 103 9.91 23.87 -1.71
CA ARG A 103 9.60 23.44 -0.34
C ARG A 103 8.40 22.52 -0.33
N ILE A 104 8.40 21.55 0.61
CA ILE A 104 7.30 20.58 0.75
C ILE A 104 5.98 21.30 1.07
N LYS A 105 4.92 20.90 0.35
CA LYS A 105 3.54 21.37 0.54
C LYS A 105 2.66 20.27 1.12
N ALA A 106 2.80 19.04 0.64
CA ALA A 106 2.04 17.91 1.16
C ALA A 106 2.81 16.60 1.04
N ILE A 107 2.51 15.68 1.96
CA ILE A 107 3.02 14.31 1.97
C ILE A 107 1.84 13.38 2.24
N GLY A 108 1.75 12.28 1.51
CA GLY A 108 0.74 11.26 1.74
C GLY A 108 1.08 9.96 1.07
N SER A 109 0.18 9.00 1.21
CA SER A 109 0.29 7.70 0.56
C SER A 109 -1.04 7.34 -0.09
N LEU A 110 -0.96 6.58 -1.17
CA LEU A 110 -2.11 5.99 -1.86
C LEU A 110 -1.97 4.47 -1.83
N PHE A 111 -3.08 3.78 -1.71
CA PHE A 111 -3.23 2.37 -2.05
C PHE A 111 -4.03 2.29 -3.35
N TYR A 112 -3.40 1.89 -4.45
CA TYR A 112 -3.90 2.17 -5.80
C TYR A 112 -4.07 3.68 -5.98
N ASN A 113 -5.31 4.17 -6.14
CA ASN A 113 -5.62 5.59 -6.29
C ASN A 113 -6.38 6.17 -5.08
N ILE A 114 -6.54 5.41 -4.00
CA ILE A 114 -7.24 5.88 -2.80
C ILE A 114 -6.26 6.39 -1.75
N PRO A 115 -6.50 7.56 -1.17
CA PRO A 115 -5.70 8.05 -0.06
C PRO A 115 -5.68 7.05 1.10
N SER A 116 -4.49 6.82 1.67
CA SER A 116 -4.27 5.90 2.78
C SER A 116 -3.34 6.53 3.82
N ASN A 117 -3.40 6.02 5.05
CA ASN A 117 -2.62 6.53 6.16
C ASN A 117 -2.91 8.03 6.47
N ILE A 118 -1.91 8.72 6.95
CA ILE A 118 -1.99 10.13 7.36
C ILE A 118 -1.39 11.00 6.27
N GLN A 119 -2.20 11.90 5.71
CA GLN A 119 -1.72 13.00 4.87
C GLN A 119 -1.36 14.20 5.73
N LYS A 120 -0.26 14.89 5.39
CA LYS A 120 0.18 16.13 6.03
C LYS A 120 0.30 17.24 5.01
N GLU A 121 -0.16 18.43 5.38
CA GLU A 121 -0.06 19.63 4.55
C GLU A 121 0.73 20.71 5.33
N PHE A 122 1.60 21.43 4.62
CA PHE A 122 2.50 22.42 5.20
C PHE A 122 2.33 23.77 4.48
N ASP A 123 2.58 24.87 5.20
CA ASP A 123 2.67 26.19 4.59
C ASP A 123 4.03 26.40 3.89
N GLN A 124 4.16 27.54 3.20
CA GLN A 124 5.42 27.90 2.51
C GLN A 124 6.60 28.15 3.46
N SER A 125 6.35 28.29 4.76
CA SER A 125 7.37 28.40 5.81
C SER A 125 7.77 27.02 6.37
N GLY A 126 7.05 25.94 6.00
CA GLY A 126 7.29 24.56 6.44
C GLY A 126 6.56 24.19 7.73
N ASN A 127 5.64 25.03 8.21
CA ASN A 127 4.82 24.70 9.36
C ASN A 127 3.69 23.74 8.96
N LEU A 128 3.44 22.72 9.78
CA LEU A 128 2.30 21.81 9.59
C LEU A 128 1.00 22.60 9.80
N ILE A 129 0.13 22.65 8.76
CA ILE A 129 -1.15 23.36 8.81
C ILE A 129 -2.34 22.43 8.83
N LYS A 130 -2.19 21.17 8.37
CA LYS A 130 -3.26 20.20 8.38
C LYS A 130 -2.74 18.78 8.41
N GLU A 131 -3.47 17.94 9.14
CA GLU A 131 -3.27 16.49 9.16
C GLU A 131 -4.62 15.80 8.93
N THR A 132 -4.66 14.85 8.01
CA THR A 132 -5.86 14.10 7.66
C THR A 132 -5.56 12.62 7.80
N ASP A 133 -6.24 11.96 8.73
CA ASP A 133 -6.18 10.51 8.90
C ASP A 133 -7.29 9.86 8.06
N TYR A 134 -6.91 9.21 6.97
CA TYR A 134 -7.84 8.53 6.06
C TYR A 134 -8.31 7.18 6.59
N GLU A 135 -7.62 6.60 7.59
CA GLU A 135 -8.02 5.33 8.21
C GLU A 135 -9.05 5.51 9.34
N LYS A 136 -9.21 6.73 9.84
CA LYS A 136 -10.10 7.05 10.98
C LYS A 136 -11.51 6.47 10.86
N ASN A 137 -12.05 6.42 9.64
CA ASN A 137 -13.41 5.97 9.37
C ASN A 137 -13.50 4.51 8.87
N TYR A 138 -12.35 3.81 8.80
CA TYR A 138 -12.23 2.45 8.28
C TYR A 138 -11.60 1.55 9.35
N LYS A 139 -12.44 0.92 10.20
CA LYS A 139 -11.94 -0.02 11.22
C LYS A 139 -11.46 -1.34 10.61
N PHE A 140 -12.02 -1.71 9.45
CA PHE A 140 -11.53 -2.79 8.62
C PHE A 140 -10.41 -2.26 7.74
N SER A 141 -9.18 -2.68 8.03
CA SER A 141 -7.99 -2.10 7.41
C SER A 141 -7.81 -2.51 5.94
N ILE A 142 -6.89 -1.84 5.23
CA ILE A 142 -6.49 -2.25 3.88
C ILE A 142 -5.90 -3.67 3.89
N GLU A 143 -5.13 -4.03 4.91
CA GLU A 143 -4.56 -5.37 5.07
C GLU A 143 -5.64 -6.42 5.26
N ASP A 144 -6.68 -6.11 6.04
CA ASP A 144 -7.83 -7.01 6.22
C ASP A 144 -8.62 -7.18 4.92
N LEU A 145 -8.81 -6.07 4.17
CA LEU A 145 -9.41 -6.09 2.84
C LEU A 145 -8.61 -7.01 1.89
N CYS A 146 -7.30 -6.85 1.84
CA CYS A 146 -6.43 -7.68 0.99
C CYS A 146 -6.55 -9.16 1.37
N ARG A 147 -6.59 -9.46 2.66
CA ARG A 147 -6.77 -10.84 3.18
C ARG A 147 -8.13 -11.41 2.80
N LEU A 148 -9.20 -10.64 2.96
CA LEU A 148 -10.55 -11.05 2.58
C LEU A 148 -10.63 -11.39 1.09
N ILE A 149 -10.19 -10.48 0.23
CA ILE A 149 -10.23 -10.67 -1.23
C ILE A 149 -9.35 -11.83 -1.67
N LYS A 150 -8.18 -12.00 -1.04
CA LYS A 150 -7.31 -13.16 -1.31
C LYS A 150 -7.99 -14.47 -0.93
N THR A 151 -8.64 -14.52 0.23
CA THR A 151 -9.26 -15.72 0.76
C THR A 151 -10.51 -16.12 -0.02
N ASP A 152 -11.37 -15.16 -0.35
CA ASP A 152 -12.70 -15.44 -0.89
C ASP A 152 -12.73 -15.43 -2.44
N TYR A 153 -11.80 -14.71 -3.06
CA TYR A 153 -11.77 -14.56 -4.53
C TYR A 153 -10.46 -15.02 -5.18
N ASP A 154 -9.47 -15.45 -4.38
CA ASP A 154 -8.10 -15.83 -4.86
C ASP A 154 -7.40 -14.72 -5.65
N ILE A 155 -7.66 -13.47 -5.28
CA ILE A 155 -7.06 -12.29 -5.88
C ILE A 155 -6.17 -11.59 -4.86
N ASP A 156 -4.89 -11.44 -5.19
CA ASP A 156 -3.91 -10.76 -4.34
C ASP A 156 -3.85 -9.28 -4.66
N LEU A 157 -4.60 -8.46 -3.90
CA LEU A 157 -4.58 -7.00 -4.07
C LEU A 157 -3.23 -6.36 -3.72
N MET A 158 -2.33 -7.06 -3.03
CA MET A 158 -0.98 -6.54 -2.75
C MET A 158 -0.05 -6.64 -3.96
N VAL A 159 -0.44 -7.39 -4.99
CA VAL A 159 0.28 -7.45 -6.27
C VAL A 159 -0.40 -6.50 -7.24
N PRO A 160 0.32 -5.51 -7.83
CA PRO A 160 -0.29 -4.58 -8.78
C PRO A 160 -0.99 -5.30 -9.94
N SER A 161 -2.16 -4.78 -10.35
CA SER A 161 -3.02 -5.44 -11.34
C SER A 161 -2.36 -5.64 -12.71
N ASN A 162 -1.46 -4.75 -13.10
CA ASN A 162 -0.64 -4.87 -14.31
C ASN A 162 0.29 -6.10 -14.30
N SER A 163 0.64 -6.63 -13.10
CA SER A 163 1.42 -7.86 -12.96
C SER A 163 0.57 -9.13 -13.11
N ASN A 164 -0.76 -9.02 -13.13
CA ASN A 164 -1.71 -10.12 -13.30
C ASN A 164 -2.29 -10.23 -14.72
N ILE A 165 -1.66 -9.58 -15.70
CA ILE A 165 -2.07 -9.62 -17.11
C ILE A 165 -2.18 -11.05 -17.63
N GLU A 166 -1.35 -11.99 -17.15
CA GLU A 166 -1.42 -13.41 -17.52
C GLU A 166 -2.77 -14.07 -17.19
N ARG A 167 -3.49 -13.56 -16.17
CA ARG A 167 -4.83 -14.05 -15.80
C ARG A 167 -5.96 -13.28 -16.49
N GLY A 168 -5.66 -12.23 -17.25
CA GLY A 168 -6.65 -11.40 -17.92
C GLY A 168 -7.57 -10.62 -16.97
N ILE A 169 -7.21 -10.46 -15.70
CA ILE A 169 -8.00 -9.74 -14.69
C ILE A 169 -7.27 -8.46 -14.28
N GLN A 170 -7.92 -7.33 -14.46
CA GLN A 170 -7.51 -6.07 -13.86
C GLN A 170 -8.41 -5.75 -12.67
N TYR A 171 -7.86 -5.11 -11.67
CA TYR A 171 -8.62 -4.70 -10.50
C TYR A 171 -8.13 -3.36 -9.94
N TYR A 172 -9.03 -2.67 -9.26
CA TYR A 172 -8.72 -1.49 -8.48
C TYR A 172 -9.69 -1.38 -7.30
N VAL A 173 -9.32 -0.55 -6.33
CA VAL A 173 -10.06 -0.37 -5.10
C VAL A 173 -10.47 1.10 -4.99
N ASN A 174 -11.71 1.33 -4.55
CA ASN A 174 -12.21 2.66 -4.18
C ASN A 174 -12.66 2.66 -2.72
N ARG A 175 -12.70 3.84 -2.13
CA ARG A 175 -13.30 4.13 -0.83
C ARG A 175 -14.34 5.22 -0.96
N SER A 176 -15.48 5.05 -0.31
CA SER A 176 -16.52 6.07 -0.29
C SER A 176 -17.43 5.91 0.94
N LYS A 177 -18.26 6.94 1.18
CA LYS A 177 -19.39 6.84 2.09
C LYS A 177 -20.66 6.93 1.23
N ILE A 178 -21.49 5.89 1.28
CA ILE A 178 -22.70 5.80 0.45
C ILE A 178 -23.90 5.54 1.34
N GLU A 179 -24.96 6.31 1.14
CA GLU A 179 -26.25 6.02 1.74
C GLU A 179 -27.01 5.04 0.82
N PHE A 180 -27.28 3.83 1.31
CA PHE A 180 -28.03 2.80 0.58
C PHE A 180 -29.53 2.91 0.83
N TYR A 181 -29.92 3.30 2.05
CA TYR A 181 -31.28 3.58 2.47
C TYR A 181 -31.24 4.53 3.68
N PRO A 182 -32.34 5.26 4.00
CA PRO A 182 -32.35 6.20 5.11
C PRO A 182 -31.84 5.61 6.42
N GLY A 183 -30.79 6.24 6.98
CA GLY A 183 -30.16 5.81 8.23
C GLY A 183 -29.06 4.77 8.09
N PHE A 184 -28.77 4.26 6.89
CA PHE A 184 -27.66 3.36 6.64
C PHE A 184 -26.72 3.93 5.57
N ALA A 185 -25.69 4.63 6.02
CA ALA A 185 -24.68 5.28 5.20
C ALA A 185 -23.25 4.87 5.66
N PRO A 186 -22.85 3.60 5.45
CA PRO A 186 -21.55 3.13 5.87
C PRO A 186 -20.42 3.73 5.03
N TYR A 187 -19.21 3.75 5.60
CA TYR A 187 -17.99 3.80 4.81
C TYR A 187 -17.79 2.44 4.16
N ILE A 188 -17.43 2.41 2.89
CA ILE A 188 -17.26 1.17 2.12
C ILE A 188 -15.93 1.12 1.40
N TYR A 189 -15.48 -0.13 1.15
CA TYR A 189 -14.58 -0.44 0.05
C TYR A 189 -15.40 -0.96 -1.13
N GLU A 190 -15.01 -0.55 -2.33
CA GLU A 190 -15.50 -1.11 -3.58
C GLU A 190 -14.32 -1.67 -4.35
N VAL A 191 -14.25 -3.00 -4.45
CA VAL A 191 -13.24 -3.71 -5.23
C VAL A 191 -13.83 -4.01 -6.60
N ASN A 192 -13.28 -3.38 -7.63
CA ASN A 192 -13.72 -3.55 -9.00
C ASN A 192 -12.79 -4.50 -9.74
N LEU A 193 -13.33 -5.55 -10.30
CA LEU A 193 -12.64 -6.57 -11.08
C LEU A 193 -13.06 -6.44 -12.54
N TYR A 194 -12.10 -6.34 -13.46
CA TYR A 194 -12.34 -6.26 -14.90
C TYR A 194 -11.69 -7.47 -15.56
N ILE A 195 -12.44 -8.16 -16.42
CA ILE A 195 -11.90 -9.20 -17.28
C ILE A 195 -11.53 -8.56 -18.60
N GLN A 196 -10.28 -8.73 -19.00
CA GLN A 196 -9.82 -8.33 -20.33
C GLN A 196 -10.63 -9.09 -21.41
N ASP A 197 -10.67 -8.58 -22.63
CA ASP A 197 -11.34 -9.19 -23.76
C ASP A 197 -12.88 -9.20 -23.72
N GLY A 198 -13.48 -8.19 -23.06
CA GLY A 198 -14.93 -7.98 -23.07
C GLY A 198 -15.71 -8.84 -22.09
N GLY A 199 -15.03 -9.51 -21.17
CA GLY A 199 -15.64 -10.35 -20.12
C GLY A 199 -16.49 -9.61 -19.09
N GLY A 200 -16.54 -8.25 -19.12
CA GLY A 200 -17.35 -7.44 -18.22
C GLY A 200 -16.66 -7.07 -16.91
N ALA A 201 -17.44 -6.61 -15.96
CA ALA A 201 -16.93 -6.15 -14.66
C ALA A 201 -17.77 -6.69 -13.50
N LYS A 202 -17.10 -6.91 -12.37
CA LYS A 202 -17.71 -7.22 -11.08
C LYS A 202 -17.26 -6.22 -10.05
N ALA A 203 -18.19 -5.62 -9.30
CA ALA A 203 -17.91 -4.84 -8.12
C ALA A 203 -18.26 -5.63 -6.87
N ILE A 204 -17.37 -5.65 -5.88
CA ILE A 204 -17.57 -6.23 -4.56
C ILE A 204 -17.63 -5.08 -3.58
N VAL A 205 -18.76 -4.90 -2.91
CA VAL A 205 -18.99 -3.80 -1.97
C VAL A 205 -18.92 -4.33 -0.55
N ILE A 206 -17.99 -3.77 0.24
CA ILE A 206 -17.62 -4.26 1.56
C ILE A 206 -17.78 -3.13 2.57
N ASN A 207 -18.38 -3.42 3.71
CA ASN A 207 -18.46 -2.49 4.83
C ASN A 207 -17.07 -2.18 5.39
N GLY A 208 -16.66 -0.92 5.33
CA GLY A 208 -15.33 -0.47 5.76
C GLY A 208 -15.07 -0.51 7.26
N ASN A 209 -16.08 -0.86 8.07
CA ASN A 209 -15.91 -1.02 9.51
C ASN A 209 -15.93 -2.48 9.96
N THR A 210 -16.72 -3.33 9.29
CA THR A 210 -16.93 -4.71 9.73
C THR A 210 -16.27 -5.74 8.82
N GLY A 211 -15.92 -5.38 7.58
CA GLY A 211 -15.45 -6.30 6.57
C GLY A 211 -16.56 -7.16 5.95
N GLU A 212 -17.83 -6.93 6.32
CA GLU A 212 -18.96 -7.65 5.74
C GLU A 212 -19.10 -7.30 4.26
N ILE A 213 -19.22 -8.32 3.40
CA ILE A 213 -19.55 -8.12 2.01
C ILE A 213 -21.05 -7.82 1.93
N LEU A 214 -21.39 -6.58 1.59
CA LEU A 214 -22.78 -6.13 1.53
C LEU A 214 -23.49 -6.70 0.32
N PHE A 215 -22.88 -6.61 -0.85
CA PHE A 215 -23.39 -7.18 -2.09
C PHE A 215 -22.30 -7.23 -3.17
N GLU A 216 -22.65 -7.92 -4.29
CA GLU A 216 -21.86 -7.95 -5.50
C GLU A 216 -22.70 -7.43 -6.67
N GLU A 217 -22.11 -6.60 -7.53
CA GLU A 217 -22.71 -6.15 -8.78
C GLU A 217 -21.95 -6.70 -9.98
N TYR A 218 -22.71 -7.22 -10.95
CA TYR A 218 -22.17 -7.65 -12.23
C TYR A 218 -22.65 -6.69 -13.31
N LYS A 219 -21.69 -6.15 -14.08
CA LYS A 219 -22.00 -5.41 -15.30
C LYS A 219 -22.05 -6.40 -16.46
N SER A 220 -22.93 -6.15 -17.44
CA SER A 220 -23.14 -7.02 -18.60
C SER A 220 -21.83 -7.43 -19.26
N GLY A 221 -21.68 -8.70 -19.59
CA GLY A 221 -20.47 -9.29 -20.16
C GLY A 221 -19.60 -10.07 -19.18
N PHE A 222 -19.88 -10.04 -17.89
CA PHE A 222 -19.14 -10.81 -16.89
C PHE A 222 -19.65 -12.26 -16.88
N ALA A 223 -18.93 -13.16 -17.55
CA ALA A 223 -19.20 -14.59 -17.44
C ALA A 223 -18.78 -15.07 -16.05
N THR A 224 -19.75 -15.52 -15.25
CA THR A 224 -19.52 -16.06 -13.88
C THR A 224 -18.60 -17.28 -13.86
N GLU A 225 -18.27 -17.83 -15.03
CA GLU A 225 -17.46 -19.03 -15.21
C GLU A 225 -15.95 -18.79 -15.09
N THR A 226 -15.51 -17.56 -15.24
CA THR A 226 -14.06 -17.21 -15.29
C THR A 226 -13.45 -16.92 -13.91
N LEU A 227 -14.27 -16.71 -12.86
CA LEU A 227 -13.77 -16.67 -11.49
C LEU A 227 -13.60 -18.09 -10.95
N PRO A 228 -12.58 -18.36 -10.13
CA PRO A 228 -12.39 -19.68 -9.52
C PRO A 228 -13.69 -20.17 -8.88
N GLN A 229 -14.21 -21.30 -9.37
CA GLN A 229 -15.54 -21.82 -8.98
C GLN A 229 -15.62 -22.27 -7.51
N ASN A 230 -14.49 -22.32 -6.82
CA ASN A 230 -14.35 -23.01 -5.54
C ASN A 230 -15.00 -22.27 -4.35
N LYS A 231 -15.43 -21.01 -4.52
CA LYS A 231 -16.05 -20.23 -3.43
C LYS A 231 -17.13 -19.28 -3.97
N ARG A 232 -18.16 -19.83 -4.62
CA ARG A 232 -19.36 -19.05 -4.96
C ARG A 232 -20.17 -18.79 -3.70
N ILE A 233 -19.79 -17.79 -2.94
CA ILE A 233 -20.70 -17.18 -1.98
C ILE A 233 -21.71 -16.41 -2.84
N ARG A 234 -22.95 -16.89 -2.89
CA ARG A 234 -24.04 -16.13 -3.52
C ARG A 234 -24.37 -14.96 -2.62
N ILE A 235 -23.71 -13.86 -2.86
CA ILE A 235 -23.96 -12.61 -2.16
C ILE A 235 -25.07 -11.88 -2.90
N SER A 236 -25.96 -11.25 -2.15
CA SER A 236 -27.09 -10.48 -2.69
C SER A 236 -26.64 -9.43 -3.69
N THR A 237 -27.50 -9.12 -4.67
CA THR A 237 -27.35 -7.92 -5.49
C THR A 237 -27.64 -6.69 -4.64
N LYS A 238 -27.32 -5.49 -5.14
CA LYS A 238 -27.64 -4.23 -4.46
C LYS A 238 -29.13 -4.10 -4.15
N GLU A 239 -29.99 -4.46 -5.11
CA GLU A 239 -31.44 -4.43 -4.96
C GLU A 239 -31.92 -5.40 -3.87
N GLU A 240 -31.41 -6.63 -3.87
CA GLU A 240 -31.72 -7.63 -2.84
C GLU A 240 -31.28 -7.18 -1.45
N PHE A 241 -30.05 -6.62 -1.37
CA PHE A 241 -29.52 -6.04 -0.13
C PHE A 241 -30.41 -4.92 0.40
N ILE A 242 -30.78 -3.95 -0.45
CA ILE A 242 -31.64 -2.83 -0.07
C ILE A 242 -33.04 -3.33 0.34
N LYS A 243 -33.62 -4.29 -0.40
CA LYS A 243 -34.95 -4.86 -0.11
C LYS A 243 -34.99 -5.60 1.22
N LYS A 244 -33.92 -6.34 1.56
CA LYS A 244 -33.80 -7.10 2.81
C LYS A 244 -33.69 -6.21 4.05
N ASN A 245 -33.13 -5.01 3.90
CA ASN A 245 -32.77 -4.14 5.02
C ASN A 245 -33.67 -2.89 5.12
N LYS A 246 -34.69 -2.74 4.23
CA LYS A 246 -35.81 -1.77 4.37
C LYS A 246 -36.90 -2.32 5.26
#